data_d17e9eaee1dc4ce477637dcc5177443c
#
_entry.id   d17e9eaee1dc4ce477637dcc5177443c
#
_cell.length_a   1.000
_cell.length_b   1.000
_cell.length_c   1.000
_cell.angle_alpha   90.00
_cell.angle_beta   90.00
_cell.angle_gamma   90.00
#
_symmetry.space_group_name_H-M   'P 1'
#
loop_
_entity.id
_entity.type
_entity.pdbx_description
1 polymer ?
#
loop_
_entity_poly.entity_id
_entity_poly.type
_entity_poly.pdbx_seq_one_letter_code
_entity_poly.pdbx_strand_id
1 'polypeptide(L)' 'MKVALIKKLEGEVLAIETNIRTFLTSTPQAVPDHIDYVGTVEKELEKLSSTKGKLVSLKNIKFKLDE' A
#
# COMPACT_ATOMS: atom_id res chain seq x y z
N MET A 1 -20.22 -2.82 7.65
CA MET A 1 -18.89 -3.46 7.80
C MET A 1 -18.07 -3.42 6.53
N LYS A 2 -18.65 -3.78 5.41
CA LYS A 2 -17.92 -3.78 4.15
C LYS A 2 -17.38 -2.39 3.80
N VAL A 3 -18.21 -1.38 3.92
CA VAL A 3 -17.80 -0.01 3.59
C VAL A 3 -16.65 0.45 4.49
N ALA A 4 -16.75 0.16 5.77
CA ALA A 4 -15.69 0.57 6.69
C ALA A 4 -14.37 -0.12 6.35
N LEU A 5 -14.43 -1.40 5.99
CA LEU A 5 -13.23 -2.14 5.64
C LEU A 5 -12.63 -1.63 4.34
N ILE A 6 -13.47 -1.31 3.36
CA ILE A 6 -12.99 -0.73 2.11
C ILE A 6 -12.26 0.58 2.38
N LYS A 7 -12.85 1.44 3.20
CA LYS A 7 -12.21 2.71 3.51
C LYS A 7 -10.89 2.53 4.23
N LYS A 8 -10.84 1.56 5.13
CA LYS A 8 -9.59 1.26 5.84
C LYS A 8 -8.51 0.84 4.85
N LEU A 9 -8.85 -0.07 3.94
CA LEU A 9 -7.87 -0.55 2.96
C LEU A 9 -7.46 0.55 2.00
N GLU A 10 -8.39 1.40 1.59
CA GLU A 10 -8.05 2.53 0.72
C GLU A 10 -7.09 3.47 1.43
N GLY A 11 -7.30 3.70 2.71
CA GLY A 11 -6.38 4.53 3.49
C GLY A 11 -5.00 3.90 3.58
N GLU A 12 -4.94 2.58 3.74
CA GLU A 12 -3.66 1.90 3.78
C GLU A 12 -2.93 2.00 2.44
N VAL A 13 -3.66 1.85 1.33
CA VAL A 13 -3.07 2.02 0.01
C VAL A 13 -2.46 3.41 -0.12
N LEU A 14 -3.23 4.41 0.26
CA LEU A 14 -2.76 5.79 0.15
C LEU A 14 -1.51 6.02 1.01
N ALA A 15 -1.50 5.49 2.22
CA ALA A 15 -0.35 5.65 3.10
C ALA A 15 0.89 4.98 2.52
N ILE A 16 0.73 3.78 1.95
CA ILE A 16 1.85 3.06 1.36
C ILE A 16 2.36 3.82 0.13
N GLU A 17 1.46 4.30 -0.70
CA GLU A 17 1.86 5.06 -1.89
C GLU A 17 2.60 6.33 -1.50
N THR A 18 2.16 6.99 -0.45
CA THR A 18 2.82 8.19 0.04
C THR A 18 4.22 7.87 0.53
N ASN A 19 4.38 6.76 1.24
CA ASN A 19 5.70 6.34 1.69
C ASN A 19 6.63 6.05 0.53
N ILE A 20 6.13 5.35 -0.48
CA ILE A 20 6.94 5.03 -1.65
C ILE A 20 7.36 6.31 -2.35
N ARG A 21 6.41 7.22 -2.54
CA ARG A 21 6.71 8.49 -3.19
C ARG A 21 7.78 9.26 -2.42
N THR A 22 7.67 9.26 -1.10
CA THR A 22 8.64 9.95 -0.27
C THR A 22 10.03 9.35 -0.45
N PHE A 23 10.13 8.03 -0.45
CA PHE A 23 11.42 7.37 -0.68
C PHE A 23 11.99 7.74 -2.04
N LEU A 24 11.15 7.74 -3.07
CA LEU A 24 11.64 7.96 -4.43
C LEU A 24 12.01 9.40 -4.70
N THR A 25 11.32 10.35 -4.07
CA THR A 25 11.57 11.77 -4.32
C THR A 25 12.55 12.37 -3.35
N SER A 26 12.78 11.75 -2.20
CA SER A 26 13.74 12.27 -1.24
C SER A 26 15.03 11.50 -1.29
N THR A 27 15.41 11.02 -2.43
CA THR A 27 16.62 10.23 -2.55
C THR A 27 17.80 11.04 -2.07
N PRO A 28 18.40 10.66 -0.99
CA PRO A 28 19.54 11.39 -0.48
C PRO A 28 20.73 11.14 -1.40
N GLN A 29 21.48 12.19 -1.54
CA GLN A 29 22.67 12.07 -2.36
C GLN A 29 23.72 11.24 -1.71
N ALA A 30 23.65 11.11 -0.40
CA ALA A 30 24.65 10.39 0.32
C ALA A 30 23.98 9.29 1.13
N VAL A 31 23.35 8.36 0.46
CA VAL A 31 22.80 7.20 1.12
C VAL A 31 23.95 6.22 1.33
N PRO A 32 24.36 6.00 2.55
CA PRO A 32 25.50 5.12 2.77
C PRO A 32 25.20 3.67 2.42
N ASP A 33 23.92 3.31 2.49
CA ASP A 33 23.53 1.93 2.25
C ASP A 33 22.28 1.89 1.40
N HIS A 34 22.47 2.09 0.11
CA HIS A 34 21.32 2.12 -0.78
C HIS A 34 20.76 0.73 -1.05
N ILE A 35 21.43 -0.32 -0.63
CA ILE A 35 20.86 -1.66 -0.70
C ILE A 35 19.66 -1.74 0.21
N ASP A 36 19.77 -1.23 1.43
CA ASP A 36 18.66 -1.20 2.35
C ASP A 36 17.55 -0.31 1.82
N TYR A 37 17.92 0.78 1.18
CA TYR A 37 16.94 1.69 0.61
C TYR A 37 16.10 0.97 -0.45
N VAL A 38 16.74 0.27 -1.37
CA VAL A 38 16.04 -0.49 -2.40
C VAL A 38 15.17 -1.56 -1.79
N GLY A 39 15.71 -2.30 -0.82
CA GLY A 39 14.94 -3.35 -0.15
C GLY A 39 13.72 -2.80 0.56
N THR A 40 13.84 -1.61 1.15
CA THR A 40 12.71 -0.99 1.82
C THR A 40 11.61 -0.65 0.83
N VAL A 41 11.99 -0.09 -0.32
CA VAL A 41 11.00 0.25 -1.34
C VAL A 41 10.34 -1.02 -1.87
N GLU A 42 11.12 -2.08 -2.09
CA GLU A 42 10.54 -3.34 -2.56
C GLU A 42 9.53 -3.90 -1.58
N LYS A 43 9.83 -3.82 -0.29
CA LYS A 43 8.89 -4.29 0.72
C LYS A 43 7.61 -3.47 0.72
N GLU A 44 7.73 -2.17 0.52
CA GLU A 44 6.54 -1.32 0.43
C GLU A 44 5.71 -1.67 -0.79
N LEU A 45 6.37 -1.99 -1.91
CA LEU A 45 5.66 -2.39 -3.10
C LEU A 45 4.92 -3.71 -2.89
N GLU A 46 5.51 -4.63 -2.14
CA GLU A 46 4.83 -5.88 -1.81
C GLU A 46 3.60 -5.63 -0.96
N LYS A 47 3.71 -4.75 0.02
CA LYS A 47 2.56 -4.37 0.84
C LYS A 47 1.47 -3.74 -0.02
N LEU A 48 1.87 -2.88 -0.93
CA LEU A 48 0.92 -2.21 -1.81
C LEU A 48 0.16 -3.21 -2.65
N SER A 49 0.88 -4.13 -3.26
CA SER A 49 0.27 -5.16 -4.09
C SER A 49 -0.69 -6.02 -3.28
N SER A 50 -0.28 -6.41 -2.09
CA SER A 50 -1.10 -7.22 -1.21
C SER A 50 -2.37 -6.49 -0.80
N THR A 51 -2.24 -5.22 -0.41
CA THR A 51 -3.38 -4.45 0.05
C THR A 51 -4.35 -4.16 -1.09
N LYS A 52 -3.83 -3.83 -2.27
CA LYS A 52 -4.68 -3.63 -3.44
C LYS A 52 -5.40 -4.91 -3.82
N GLY A 53 -4.72 -6.05 -3.71
CA GLY A 53 -5.35 -7.34 -3.98
C GLY A 53 -6.51 -7.61 -3.04
N LYS A 54 -6.33 -7.32 -1.75
CA LYS A 54 -7.40 -7.48 -0.79
C LYS A 54 -8.58 -6.58 -1.13
N LEU A 55 -8.29 -5.35 -1.53
CA LEU A 55 -9.33 -4.39 -1.86
C LEU A 55 -10.14 -4.85 -3.06
N VAL A 56 -9.46 -5.31 -4.10
CA VAL A 56 -10.13 -5.82 -5.29
C VAL A 56 -10.97 -7.03 -4.93
N SER A 57 -10.41 -7.96 -4.17
CA SER A 57 -11.13 -9.16 -3.76
C SER A 57 -12.38 -8.81 -2.98
N LEU A 58 -12.24 -7.87 -2.04
CA LEU A 58 -13.36 -7.46 -1.21
C LEU A 58 -14.46 -6.84 -2.03
N LYS A 59 -14.09 -5.97 -2.96
CA LYS A 59 -15.08 -5.31 -3.81
C LYS A 59 -15.82 -6.28 -4.72
N ASN A 60 -15.17 -7.38 -5.06
CA ASN A 60 -15.76 -8.36 -5.96
C ASN A 60 -16.60 -9.41 -5.25
N ILE A 61 -16.51 -9.49 -3.94
CA ILE A 61 -17.34 -10.42 -3.19
C ILE A 61 -18.75 -9.86 -3.14
N LYS A 62 -19.72 -10.72 -3.43
CA LYS A 62 -21.11 -10.32 -3.34
C LYS A 62 -21.64 -10.69 -1.98
N PHE A 63 -22.22 -9.71 -1.32
CA PHE A 63 -22.82 -9.90 -0.02
C PHE A 63 -24.33 -9.81 -0.16
N LYS A 64 -25.03 -10.72 0.49
CA LYS A 64 -26.48 -10.67 0.48
C LYS A 64 -26.99 -9.50 1.31
N LEU A 65 -26.27 -9.21 2.36
CA LEU A 65 -26.68 -8.15 3.28
C LEU A 65 -25.66 -7.04 3.23
N ASP A 66 -25.59 -6.40 2.09
CA ASP A 66 -24.72 -5.26 1.93
C ASP A 66 -25.20 -4.09 2.75
N GLU A 67 -24.27 -3.38 3.28
CA GLU A 67 -24.56 -2.18 4.05
C GLU A 67 -24.80 -0.99 3.15
#